data_5b48c97748614605eab63e2e58643eff
#
_entry.id   5b48c97748614605eab63e2e58643eff
#
_cell.length_a   1.000
_cell.length_b   1.000
_cell.length_c   1.000
_cell.angle_alpha   90.00
_cell.angle_beta   90.00
_cell.angle_gamma   90.00
#
_symmetry.space_group_name_H-M   'P 1'
#
loop_
_entity.id
_entity.type
_entity.pdbx_description
1 polymer ?
#
loop_
_entity_poly.entity_id
_entity_poly.type
_entity_poly.pdbx_seq_one_letter_code
_entity_poly.pdbx_strand_id
1 'polypeptide(L)'
;MFFILPQQVSCVIEKLNLKNLQEIRLRAEKPVAVLYNFKTYFLSGDGLTQNETKSITVSQNQVENSFFTACQHSVHSFSQQISNGFIMPCGGLRIGICGCAVYKDEKIISIKNISSLNIRLPHQVKNCSKKYCQFLLNPVKNVLIISPPGRGKTTFLRDLIYQTSFLDKKPNVLVADERNEISGCIDGVAQYDLGNFADVIVMAKKDFAFKKGIRTMMPDILACDEICNEDFDWLYDISKNGTRLFCTIHGKNSDDIKTNSLFFKISKVFNRYVFLYNGTDGEACVYDENFKRLNL
;
A
#
# COMPACT_ATOMS: atom_id res chain seq x y z
N MET A 1 -11.72 13.23 3.63
CA MET A 1 -10.97 13.25 4.92
C MET A 1 -11.42 14.36 5.85
N PHE A 2 -11.51 15.60 5.40
CA PHE A 2 -11.80 16.76 6.26
C PHE A 2 -13.08 16.65 7.08
N PHE A 3 -14.13 16.04 6.51
CA PHE A 3 -15.41 15.83 7.20
C PHE A 3 -15.34 14.90 8.43
N ILE A 4 -14.25 14.10 8.54
CA ILE A 4 -14.03 13.21 9.68
C ILE A 4 -13.42 13.97 10.86
N LEU A 5 -12.68 15.06 10.60
CA LEU A 5 -11.94 15.81 11.61
C LEU A 5 -12.80 16.83 12.33
N PRO A 6 -12.55 17.10 13.62
CA PRO A 6 -13.14 18.26 14.28
C PRO A 6 -12.84 19.53 13.50
N GLN A 7 -13.79 20.46 13.44
CA GLN A 7 -13.69 21.68 12.61
C GLN A 7 -12.39 22.46 12.84
N GLN A 8 -11.99 22.64 14.09
CA GLN A 8 -10.74 23.34 14.46
C GLN A 8 -9.49 22.66 13.90
N VAL A 9 -9.52 21.33 13.72
CA VAL A 9 -8.42 20.55 13.16
C VAL A 9 -8.45 20.62 11.64
N SER A 10 -9.63 20.43 11.02
CA SER A 10 -9.78 20.46 9.56
C SER A 10 -9.35 21.80 8.96
N CYS A 11 -9.76 22.93 9.57
CA CYS A 11 -9.40 24.28 9.12
C CYS A 11 -7.88 24.52 9.04
N VAL A 12 -7.11 23.90 9.91
CA VAL A 12 -5.63 24.01 9.88
C VAL A 12 -5.03 23.03 8.89
N ILE A 13 -5.51 21.77 8.88
CA ILE A 13 -5.02 20.74 7.96
C ILE A 13 -5.24 21.13 6.48
N GLU A 14 -6.34 21.82 6.16
CA GLU A 14 -6.63 22.33 4.82
C GLU A 14 -5.59 23.32 4.29
N LYS A 15 -4.91 24.04 5.17
CA LYS A 15 -3.84 24.97 4.82
C LYS A 15 -2.49 24.29 4.58
N LEU A 16 -2.34 23.03 4.98
CA LEU A 16 -1.11 22.28 4.83
C LEU A 16 -1.01 21.60 3.46
N ASN A 17 0.21 21.38 3.01
CA ASN A 17 0.42 20.54 1.83
C ASN A 17 0.20 19.06 2.19
N LEU A 18 -0.95 18.52 1.79
CA LEU A 18 -1.35 17.14 2.11
C LEU A 18 -0.39 16.07 1.59
N LYS A 19 0.43 16.37 0.56
CA LYS A 19 1.46 15.43 0.08
C LYS A 19 2.53 15.14 1.13
N ASN A 20 2.69 16.04 2.09
CA ASN A 20 3.69 15.94 3.15
C ASN A 20 3.11 15.45 4.48
N LEU A 21 1.79 15.24 4.57
CA LEU A 21 1.09 14.82 5.78
C LEU A 21 0.84 13.32 5.76
N GLN A 22 1.50 12.54 6.63
CA GLN A 22 1.40 11.08 6.70
C GLN A 22 0.34 10.60 7.68
N GLU A 23 0.28 11.20 8.87
CA GLU A 23 -0.65 10.79 9.93
C GLU A 23 -1.23 11.99 10.67
N ILE A 24 -2.46 11.83 11.15
CA ILE A 24 -3.10 12.72 12.12
C ILE A 24 -3.50 11.85 13.31
N ARG A 25 -3.08 12.24 14.51
CA ARG A 25 -3.39 11.53 15.75
C ARG A 25 -4.27 12.37 16.64
N LEU A 26 -5.51 11.94 16.79
CA LEU A 26 -6.46 12.47 17.75
C LEU A 26 -6.41 11.61 19.00
N ARG A 27 -6.23 12.23 20.17
CA ARG A 27 -6.30 11.58 21.49
C ARG A 27 -7.14 12.43 22.41
N ALA A 28 -8.08 11.82 23.09
CA ALA A 28 -8.97 12.51 24.03
C ALA A 28 -8.17 13.30 25.08
N GLU A 29 -8.52 14.55 25.28
CA GLU A 29 -7.92 15.49 26.25
C GLU A 29 -6.40 15.69 26.06
N LYS A 30 -5.91 15.48 24.80
CA LYS A 30 -4.49 15.63 24.45
C LYS A 30 -4.32 16.51 23.21
N PRO A 31 -3.13 17.11 23.04
CA PRO A 31 -2.76 17.83 21.83
C PRO A 31 -2.85 16.97 20.58
N VAL A 32 -3.39 17.54 19.52
CA VAL A 32 -3.40 16.90 18.20
C VAL A 32 -1.97 16.84 17.67
N ALA A 33 -1.51 15.63 17.36
CA ALA A 33 -0.21 15.41 16.79
C ALA A 33 -0.32 14.99 15.31
N VAL A 34 0.61 15.41 14.48
CA VAL A 34 0.70 15.05 13.07
C VAL A 34 2.09 14.58 12.72
N LEU A 35 2.17 13.60 11.82
CA LEU A 35 3.42 13.23 11.16
C LEU A 35 3.46 13.99 9.82
N TYR A 36 4.41 14.91 9.67
CA TYR A 36 4.56 15.77 8.50
C TYR A 36 6.01 15.79 8.04
N ASN A 37 6.27 15.47 6.77
CA ASN A 37 7.63 15.24 6.26
C ASN A 37 8.46 14.28 7.15
N PHE A 38 7.81 13.19 7.61
CA PHE A 38 8.41 12.17 8.48
C PHE A 38 8.91 12.70 9.85
N LYS A 39 8.44 13.88 10.27
CA LYS A 39 8.68 14.46 11.58
C LYS A 39 7.37 14.68 12.32
N THR A 40 7.39 14.46 13.64
CA THR A 40 6.21 14.69 14.48
C THR A 40 6.12 16.16 14.86
N TYR A 41 4.95 16.73 14.67
CA TYR A 41 4.58 18.07 15.11
C TYR A 41 3.26 18.02 15.87
N PHE A 42 2.99 19.07 16.65
CA PHE A 42 1.65 19.38 17.12
C PHE A 42 0.95 20.34 16.14
N LEU A 43 -0.37 20.40 16.24
CA LEU A 43 -1.19 21.29 15.42
C LEU A 43 -1.66 22.46 16.27
N SER A 44 -1.37 23.69 15.87
CA SER A 44 -1.88 24.93 16.46
C SER A 44 -2.85 25.64 15.51
N GLY A 45 -3.55 26.66 15.96
CA GLY A 45 -4.41 27.48 15.09
C GLY A 45 -3.70 28.11 13.90
N ASP A 46 -2.40 28.36 14.03
CA ASP A 46 -1.55 28.98 13.01
C ASP A 46 -0.86 27.95 12.08
N GLY A 47 -0.92 26.65 12.39
CA GLY A 47 -0.27 25.59 11.62
C GLY A 47 0.52 24.61 12.48
N LEU A 48 1.66 24.10 11.96
CA LEU A 48 2.53 23.17 12.66
C LEU A 48 3.35 23.87 13.75
N THR A 49 3.45 23.21 14.91
CA THR A 49 4.25 23.72 16.05
C THR A 49 4.96 22.58 16.76
N GLN A 50 6.08 22.87 17.40
CA GLN A 50 6.73 21.98 18.36
C GLN A 50 6.31 22.29 19.81
N ASN A 51 5.58 23.39 20.02
CA ASN A 51 5.15 23.83 21.34
C ASN A 51 3.80 23.19 21.69
N GLU A 52 3.82 22.25 22.65
CA GLU A 52 2.65 21.54 23.12
C GLU A 52 1.58 22.47 23.75
N THR A 53 1.98 23.53 24.45
CA THR A 53 1.06 24.42 25.14
C THR A 53 0.23 25.30 24.20
N LYS A 54 0.66 25.50 22.94
CA LYS A 54 -0.06 26.24 21.91
C LYS A 54 -0.91 25.35 21.02
N SER A 55 -0.95 24.06 21.32
CA SER A 55 -1.57 23.07 20.44
C SER A 55 -3.07 22.97 20.62
N ILE A 56 -3.76 22.63 19.55
CA ILE A 56 -5.18 22.28 19.57
C ILE A 56 -5.35 20.98 20.36
N THR A 57 -6.22 21.00 21.37
CA THR A 57 -6.63 19.83 22.14
C THR A 57 -8.02 19.39 21.67
N VAL A 58 -8.27 18.09 21.63
CA VAL A 58 -9.57 17.52 21.26
C VAL A 58 -10.19 16.80 22.45
N SER A 59 -11.49 17.02 22.67
CA SER A 59 -12.24 16.33 23.74
C SER A 59 -12.56 14.89 23.36
N GLN A 60 -12.93 14.07 24.37
CA GLN A 60 -13.43 12.71 24.18
C GLN A 60 -14.57 12.65 23.15
N ASN A 61 -15.53 13.56 23.28
CA ASN A 61 -16.70 13.64 22.38
C ASN A 61 -16.29 13.95 20.93
N GLN A 62 -15.30 14.81 20.72
CA GLN A 62 -14.78 15.10 19.38
C GLN A 62 -14.09 13.91 18.74
N VAL A 63 -13.37 13.10 19.51
CA VAL A 63 -12.75 11.85 19.04
C VAL A 63 -13.81 10.83 18.66
N GLU A 64 -14.83 10.64 19.51
CA GLU A 64 -15.95 9.73 19.23
C GLU A 64 -16.76 10.17 17.99
N ASN A 65 -17.07 11.46 17.88
CA ASN A 65 -17.77 12.00 16.70
C ASN A 65 -16.96 11.78 15.41
N SER A 66 -15.64 11.95 15.46
CA SER A 66 -14.75 11.66 14.34
C SER A 66 -14.81 10.17 13.95
N PHE A 67 -14.86 9.27 14.92
CA PHE A 67 -15.01 7.85 14.67
C PHE A 67 -16.37 7.52 14.04
N PHE A 68 -17.48 8.02 14.58
CA PHE A 68 -18.82 7.79 14.03
C PHE A 68 -18.96 8.34 12.61
N THR A 69 -18.41 9.52 12.36
CA THR A 69 -18.40 10.12 11.03
C THR A 69 -17.57 9.29 10.05
N ALA A 70 -16.42 8.76 10.50
CA ALA A 70 -15.59 7.87 9.69
C ALA A 70 -16.31 6.57 9.33
N CYS A 71 -17.15 6.05 10.22
CA CYS A 71 -18.03 4.90 9.95
C CYS A 71 -19.27 5.26 9.13
N GLN A 72 -19.38 6.48 8.59
CA GLN A 72 -20.57 6.95 7.87
C GLN A 72 -21.86 6.72 8.66
N HIS A 73 -21.80 6.87 9.98
CA HIS A 73 -22.86 6.59 10.95
C HIS A 73 -23.38 5.15 10.96
N SER A 74 -22.69 4.20 10.31
CA SER A 74 -23.02 2.77 10.26
C SER A 74 -21.90 1.91 10.84
N VAL A 75 -21.76 1.91 12.16
CA VAL A 75 -20.72 1.14 12.87
C VAL A 75 -20.81 -0.37 12.57
N HIS A 76 -22.01 -0.89 12.32
CA HIS A 76 -22.21 -2.30 12.00
C HIS A 76 -21.52 -2.74 10.70
N SER A 77 -21.45 -1.86 9.70
CA SER A 77 -20.77 -2.15 8.44
C SER A 77 -19.25 -2.36 8.61
N PHE A 78 -18.69 -1.83 9.69
CA PHE A 78 -17.26 -1.93 10.03
C PHE A 78 -16.96 -2.90 11.18
N SER A 79 -17.95 -3.69 11.66
CA SER A 79 -17.80 -4.50 12.87
C SER A 79 -16.59 -5.43 12.85
N GLN A 80 -16.31 -6.10 11.72
CA GLN A 80 -15.15 -6.98 11.56
C GLN A 80 -13.82 -6.18 11.58
N GLN A 81 -13.80 -5.00 11.00
CA GLN A 81 -12.62 -4.14 11.02
C GLN A 81 -12.38 -3.57 12.42
N ILE A 82 -13.43 -3.13 13.10
CA ILE A 82 -13.39 -2.60 14.46
C ILE A 82 -12.85 -3.65 15.45
N SER A 83 -13.27 -4.91 15.34
CA SER A 83 -12.73 -5.98 16.15
C SER A 83 -11.23 -6.21 15.95
N ASN A 84 -10.70 -5.84 14.78
CA ASN A 84 -9.27 -5.86 14.46
C ASN A 84 -8.53 -4.55 14.80
N GLY A 85 -9.21 -3.58 15.44
CA GLY A 85 -8.60 -2.33 15.91
C GLY A 85 -8.40 -1.24 14.85
N PHE A 86 -9.04 -1.34 13.68
CA PHE A 86 -8.96 -0.31 12.65
C PHE A 86 -10.23 -0.26 11.81
N ILE A 87 -10.41 0.82 11.05
CA ILE A 87 -11.38 0.94 9.97
C ILE A 87 -10.72 1.52 8.72
N MET A 88 -11.27 1.20 7.56
CA MET A 88 -10.88 1.76 6.27
C MET A 88 -12.10 2.44 5.64
N PRO A 89 -12.36 3.71 6.00
CA PRO A 89 -13.41 4.49 5.34
C PRO A 89 -12.98 4.85 3.91
N CYS A 90 -13.86 5.55 3.18
CA CYS A 90 -13.58 6.00 1.81
C CYS A 90 -12.27 6.80 1.69
N GLY A 91 -11.70 6.87 0.49
CA GLY A 91 -10.51 7.69 0.18
C GLY A 91 -9.17 7.07 0.57
N GLY A 92 -9.08 5.75 0.78
CA GLY A 92 -7.80 5.06 1.09
C GLY A 92 -7.26 5.34 2.50
N LEU A 93 -8.04 6.00 3.35
CA LEU A 93 -7.67 6.25 4.74
C LEU A 93 -7.65 4.94 5.52
N ARG A 94 -6.65 4.75 6.36
CA ARG A 94 -6.65 3.73 7.40
C ARG A 94 -6.66 4.40 8.76
N ILE A 95 -7.68 4.11 9.56
CA ILE A 95 -7.85 4.71 10.88
C ILE A 95 -7.70 3.63 11.93
N GLY A 96 -6.58 3.65 12.66
CA GLY A 96 -6.39 2.84 13.86
C GLY A 96 -7.23 3.38 15.01
N ILE A 97 -7.81 2.48 15.80
CA ILE A 97 -8.78 2.78 16.85
C ILE A 97 -8.23 2.29 18.19
N CYS A 98 -8.29 3.13 19.22
CA CYS A 98 -8.07 2.71 20.60
C CYS A 98 -9.27 3.13 21.45
N GLY A 99 -9.62 2.26 22.41
CA GLY A 99 -10.72 2.43 23.36
C GLY A 99 -10.85 1.21 24.24
N CYS A 100 -12.04 0.98 24.79
CA CYS A 100 -12.32 -0.17 25.64
C CYS A 100 -12.79 -1.37 24.80
N ALA A 101 -12.03 -2.47 24.84
CA ALA A 101 -12.42 -3.69 24.14
C ALA A 101 -13.68 -4.33 24.73
N VAL A 102 -14.55 -4.83 23.87
CA VAL A 102 -15.75 -5.60 24.23
C VAL A 102 -15.53 -7.04 23.83
N TYR A 103 -15.65 -7.95 24.77
CA TYR A 103 -15.43 -9.38 24.56
C TYR A 103 -16.73 -10.16 24.46
N LYS A 104 -16.74 -11.19 23.64
CA LYS A 104 -17.71 -12.28 23.63
C LYS A 104 -16.93 -13.57 23.32
N ASP A 105 -17.11 -14.61 24.16
CA ASP A 105 -16.46 -15.92 24.02
C ASP A 105 -14.93 -15.78 23.78
N GLU A 106 -14.26 -14.98 24.66
CA GLU A 106 -12.81 -14.66 24.65
C GLU A 106 -12.32 -13.92 23.40
N LYS A 107 -13.21 -13.57 22.48
CA LYS A 107 -12.86 -12.79 21.26
C LYS A 107 -13.31 -11.34 21.41
N ILE A 108 -12.47 -10.43 20.93
CA ILE A 108 -12.86 -9.03 20.80
C ILE A 108 -13.88 -8.93 19.65
N ILE A 109 -15.09 -8.47 20.00
CA ILE A 109 -16.17 -8.27 19.02
C ILE A 109 -16.36 -6.80 18.64
N SER A 110 -15.90 -5.87 19.49
CA SER A 110 -16.02 -4.43 19.25
C SER A 110 -15.07 -3.64 20.15
N ILE A 111 -14.94 -2.35 19.89
CA ILE A 111 -14.26 -1.37 20.74
C ILE A 111 -15.24 -0.25 21.03
N LYS A 112 -15.43 0.13 22.31
CA LYS A 112 -16.27 1.23 22.77
C LYS A 112 -15.46 2.30 23.46
N ASN A 113 -16.07 3.45 23.77
CA ASN A 113 -15.40 4.59 24.43
C ASN A 113 -14.09 4.91 23.72
N ILE A 114 -14.17 5.25 22.45
CA ILE A 114 -13.01 5.48 21.60
C ILE A 114 -12.20 6.64 22.13
N SER A 115 -11.01 6.38 22.64
CA SER A 115 -10.13 7.36 23.27
C SER A 115 -9.10 7.95 22.32
N SER A 116 -8.77 7.25 21.23
CA SER A 116 -7.86 7.81 20.22
C SER A 116 -8.05 7.21 18.83
N LEU A 117 -7.71 8.02 17.84
CA LEU A 117 -7.69 7.66 16.43
C LEU A 117 -6.32 7.98 15.83
N ASN A 118 -5.77 7.05 15.06
CA ASN A 118 -4.60 7.26 14.22
C ASN A 118 -5.02 7.25 12.76
N ILE A 119 -5.24 8.43 12.18
CA ILE A 119 -5.69 8.62 10.80
C ILE A 119 -4.46 8.65 9.92
N ARG A 120 -4.24 7.58 9.14
CA ARG A 120 -3.15 7.47 8.18
C ARG A 120 -3.65 7.84 6.80
N LEU A 121 -2.94 8.78 6.17
CA LEU A 121 -3.23 9.20 4.82
C LEU A 121 -2.54 8.27 3.83
N PRO A 122 -3.20 7.89 2.74
CA PRO A 122 -2.54 7.15 1.67
C PRO A 122 -1.50 8.04 1.00
N HIS A 123 -0.27 7.55 0.95
CA HIS A 123 0.80 8.20 0.21
C HIS A 123 1.23 7.31 -0.94
N GLN A 124 1.12 7.84 -2.15
CA GLN A 124 1.69 7.22 -3.31
C GLN A 124 3.04 7.88 -3.63
N VAL A 125 4.10 7.09 -3.58
CA VAL A 125 5.41 7.51 -4.07
C VAL A 125 5.42 7.24 -5.57
N LYS A 126 5.45 8.30 -6.38
CA LYS A 126 5.57 8.23 -7.84
C LYS A 126 7.02 8.39 -8.26
N ASN A 127 7.35 7.78 -9.41
CA ASN A 127 8.67 7.85 -10.07
C ASN A 127 9.82 7.15 -9.32
N CYS A 128 9.55 6.34 -8.28
CA CYS A 128 10.59 5.59 -7.60
C CYS A 128 11.19 4.47 -8.47
N SER A 129 10.42 3.94 -9.44
CA SER A 129 10.88 2.94 -10.41
C SER A 129 11.37 3.56 -11.73
N LYS A 130 11.09 4.85 -11.98
CA LYS A 130 11.30 5.51 -13.28
C LYS A 130 12.72 5.37 -13.84
N LYS A 131 13.73 5.55 -13.01
CA LYS A 131 15.14 5.44 -13.45
C LYS A 131 15.54 4.02 -13.88
N TYR A 132 14.76 3.01 -13.49
CA TYR A 132 15.01 1.61 -13.82
C TYR A 132 14.19 1.10 -15.02
N CYS A 133 13.24 1.91 -15.54
CA CYS A 133 12.33 1.50 -16.62
C CYS A 133 13.05 1.04 -17.88
N GLN A 134 14.21 1.60 -18.22
CA GLN A 134 15.01 1.15 -19.35
C GLN A 134 15.40 -0.34 -19.27
N PHE A 135 15.62 -0.89 -18.06
CA PHE A 135 15.98 -2.30 -17.85
C PHE A 135 14.76 -3.21 -17.65
N LEU A 136 13.64 -2.66 -17.22
CA LEU A 136 12.47 -3.42 -16.80
C LEU A 136 11.36 -3.40 -17.85
N LEU A 137 11.21 -2.28 -18.58
CA LEU A 137 10.09 -2.03 -19.47
C LEU A 137 10.49 -1.88 -20.95
N ASN A 138 11.78 -1.86 -21.29
CA ASN A 138 12.23 -1.73 -22.67
C ASN A 138 13.24 -2.84 -23.07
N PRO A 139 12.76 -3.97 -23.63
CA PRO A 139 11.36 -4.42 -23.68
C PRO A 139 10.84 -4.85 -22.31
N VAL A 140 9.51 -4.94 -22.16
CA VAL A 140 8.87 -5.38 -20.91
C VAL A 140 9.38 -6.76 -20.50
N LYS A 141 9.85 -6.89 -19.29
CA LYS A 141 10.46 -8.09 -18.73
C LYS A 141 9.56 -8.72 -17.64
N ASN A 142 9.83 -9.99 -17.31
CA ASN A 142 9.30 -10.59 -16.10
C ASN A 142 10.15 -10.12 -14.92
N VAL A 143 9.55 -9.33 -14.03
CA VAL A 143 10.25 -8.63 -12.94
C VAL A 143 9.89 -9.22 -11.59
N LEU A 144 10.90 -9.58 -10.80
CA LEU A 144 10.76 -9.96 -9.41
C LEU A 144 11.39 -8.89 -8.51
N ILE A 145 10.57 -8.28 -7.66
CA ILE A 145 10.99 -7.26 -6.69
C ILE A 145 11.23 -7.95 -5.34
N ILE A 146 12.41 -7.77 -4.79
CA ILE A 146 12.90 -8.52 -3.63
C ILE A 146 13.34 -7.53 -2.54
N SER A 147 12.80 -7.68 -1.35
CA SER A 147 13.30 -6.98 -0.16
C SER A 147 12.72 -7.58 1.13
N PRO A 148 13.28 -7.26 2.30
CA PRO A 148 12.65 -7.53 3.59
C PRO A 148 11.27 -6.84 3.72
N PRO A 149 10.43 -7.23 4.70
CA PRO A 149 9.19 -6.55 5.01
C PRO A 149 9.37 -5.04 5.27
N GLY A 150 8.38 -4.23 4.89
CA GLY A 150 8.36 -2.79 5.16
C GLY A 150 9.37 -1.95 4.37
N ARG A 151 10.04 -2.50 3.34
CA ARG A 151 11.07 -1.81 2.56
C ARG A 151 10.58 -1.30 1.19
N GLY A 152 9.28 -1.19 1.01
CA GLY A 152 8.71 -0.51 -0.16
C GLY A 152 8.48 -1.37 -1.40
N LYS A 153 8.45 -2.73 -1.30
CA LYS A 153 8.14 -3.62 -2.43
C LYS A 153 6.85 -3.25 -3.14
N THR A 154 5.75 -3.17 -2.38
CA THR A 154 4.43 -2.80 -2.90
C THR A 154 4.43 -1.40 -3.50
N THR A 155 5.19 -0.46 -2.90
CA THR A 155 5.35 0.91 -3.43
C THR A 155 6.07 0.91 -4.77
N PHE A 156 7.15 0.14 -4.90
CA PHE A 156 7.90 0.02 -6.14
C PHE A 156 7.06 -0.69 -7.22
N LEU A 157 6.38 -1.79 -6.86
CA LEU A 157 5.47 -2.52 -7.75
C LEU A 157 4.36 -1.60 -8.28
N ARG A 158 3.72 -0.83 -7.42
CA ARG A 158 2.68 0.13 -7.78
C ARG A 158 3.19 1.17 -8.77
N ASP A 159 4.37 1.74 -8.50
CA ASP A 159 4.96 2.72 -9.40
C ASP A 159 5.40 2.08 -10.73
N LEU A 160 5.92 0.85 -10.73
CA LEU A 160 6.27 0.14 -11.95
C LEU A 160 5.04 -0.11 -12.83
N ILE A 161 3.90 -0.48 -12.23
CA ILE A 161 2.61 -0.59 -12.94
C ILE A 161 2.24 0.77 -13.54
N TYR A 162 2.28 1.84 -12.76
CA TYR A 162 1.98 3.19 -13.23
C TYR A 162 2.88 3.61 -14.40
N GLN A 163 4.18 3.27 -14.37
CA GLN A 163 5.13 3.62 -15.44
C GLN A 163 4.80 2.93 -16.78
N THR A 164 4.09 1.80 -16.79
CA THR A 164 3.68 1.15 -18.05
C THR A 164 2.76 2.01 -18.91
N SER A 165 2.03 2.95 -18.29
CA SER A 165 1.14 3.89 -19.00
C SER A 165 1.89 4.89 -19.89
N PHE A 166 3.21 5.02 -19.71
CA PHE A 166 4.05 5.93 -20.51
C PHE A 166 4.80 5.22 -21.64
N LEU A 167 4.61 3.92 -21.81
CA LEU A 167 5.17 3.18 -22.93
C LEU A 167 4.40 3.53 -24.22
N ASP A 168 5.07 3.46 -25.37
CA ASP A 168 4.45 3.70 -26.67
C ASP A 168 3.31 2.71 -26.92
N LYS A 169 3.60 1.41 -26.74
CA LYS A 169 2.58 0.36 -26.69
C LYS A 169 2.12 0.23 -25.25
N LYS A 170 0.94 0.75 -24.95
CA LYS A 170 0.33 0.75 -23.62
C LYS A 170 -0.23 -0.63 -23.28
N PRO A 171 0.44 -1.43 -22.45
CA PRO A 171 -0.01 -2.78 -22.13
C PRO A 171 -1.20 -2.75 -21.15
N ASN A 172 -2.14 -3.68 -21.32
CA ASN A 172 -3.16 -3.95 -20.31
C ASN A 172 -2.54 -4.69 -19.15
N VAL A 173 -2.72 -4.18 -17.93
CA VAL A 173 -2.17 -4.75 -16.71
C VAL A 173 -3.29 -5.29 -15.85
N LEU A 174 -3.25 -6.58 -15.53
CA LEU A 174 -4.13 -7.17 -14.52
C LEU A 174 -3.39 -7.20 -13.17
N VAL A 175 -3.99 -6.58 -12.16
CA VAL A 175 -3.46 -6.55 -10.79
C VAL A 175 -4.23 -7.52 -9.92
N ALA A 176 -3.55 -8.56 -9.42
CA ALA A 176 -4.07 -9.49 -8.42
C ALA A 176 -3.72 -8.96 -7.03
N ASP A 177 -4.62 -8.22 -6.41
CA ASP A 177 -4.42 -7.50 -5.15
C ASP A 177 -5.15 -8.19 -3.99
N GLU A 178 -4.61 -9.31 -3.53
CA GLU A 178 -5.25 -10.16 -2.52
C GLU A 178 -5.50 -9.45 -1.20
N ARG A 179 -4.61 -8.53 -0.80
CA ARG A 179 -4.67 -7.82 0.49
C ARG A 179 -5.14 -6.37 0.39
N ASN A 180 -5.51 -5.95 -0.81
CA ASN A 180 -5.86 -4.55 -1.09
C ASN A 180 -4.73 -3.56 -0.75
N GLU A 181 -3.47 -3.98 -0.94
CA GLU A 181 -2.29 -3.16 -0.63
C GLU A 181 -1.73 -2.45 -1.86
N ILE A 182 -1.93 -3.01 -3.07
CA ILE A 182 -1.45 -2.40 -4.32
C ILE A 182 -2.36 -1.24 -4.72
N SER A 183 -3.64 -1.50 -4.82
CA SER A 183 -4.65 -0.56 -5.33
C SER A 183 -5.29 0.31 -4.27
N GLY A 184 -5.39 -0.21 -3.02
CA GLY A 184 -6.17 0.43 -1.98
C GLY A 184 -7.63 0.62 -2.37
N CYS A 185 -8.21 -0.32 -3.12
CA CYS A 185 -9.58 -0.24 -3.64
C CYS A 185 -10.60 -0.03 -2.53
N ILE A 186 -11.55 0.86 -2.80
CA ILE A 186 -12.74 1.09 -1.98
C ILE A 186 -13.94 1.11 -2.92
N ASP A 187 -14.94 0.31 -2.62
CA ASP A 187 -16.15 0.18 -3.45
C ASP A 187 -15.83 -0.06 -4.93
N GLY A 188 -14.81 -0.88 -5.20
CA GLY A 188 -14.35 -1.22 -6.56
C GLY A 188 -13.46 -0.18 -7.24
N VAL A 189 -13.20 0.97 -6.61
CA VAL A 189 -12.38 2.04 -7.18
C VAL A 189 -10.99 2.06 -6.53
N ALA A 190 -9.94 1.94 -7.34
CA ALA A 190 -8.56 2.06 -6.87
C ALA A 190 -8.28 3.47 -6.37
N GLN A 191 -7.69 3.59 -5.18
CA GLN A 191 -7.35 4.87 -4.57
C GLN A 191 -5.92 5.31 -4.92
N TYR A 192 -5.06 4.34 -5.27
CA TYR A 192 -3.75 4.62 -5.82
C TYR A 192 -3.83 4.65 -7.35
N ASP A 193 -3.10 5.57 -7.94
CA ASP A 193 -3.00 5.71 -9.39
C ASP A 193 -2.07 4.62 -9.95
N LEU A 194 -2.67 3.63 -10.58
CA LEU A 194 -1.98 2.53 -11.25
C LEU A 194 -1.79 2.78 -12.75
N GLY A 195 -2.23 3.94 -13.24
CA GLY A 195 -2.28 4.26 -14.66
C GLY A 195 -3.59 3.83 -15.32
N ASN A 196 -3.77 4.25 -16.58
CA ASN A 196 -5.06 4.15 -17.28
C ASN A 196 -5.38 2.75 -17.84
N PHE A 197 -4.44 1.81 -17.76
CA PHE A 197 -4.54 0.48 -18.38
C PHE A 197 -4.40 -0.65 -17.34
N ALA A 198 -4.70 -0.36 -16.07
CA ALA A 198 -4.65 -1.32 -14.99
C ALA A 198 -6.07 -1.69 -14.52
N ASP A 199 -6.39 -2.99 -14.64
CA ASP A 199 -7.59 -3.60 -14.07
C ASP A 199 -7.21 -4.31 -12.77
N VAL A 200 -8.08 -4.24 -11.74
CA VAL A 200 -7.76 -4.78 -10.41
C VAL A 200 -8.77 -5.85 -10.00
N ILE A 201 -8.26 -7.01 -9.61
CA ILE A 201 -9.02 -8.02 -8.85
C ILE A 201 -8.56 -7.90 -7.40
N VAL A 202 -9.44 -7.40 -6.54
CA VAL A 202 -9.14 -7.11 -5.13
C VAL A 202 -9.83 -8.10 -4.20
N MET A 203 -9.18 -8.40 -3.04
CA MET A 203 -9.73 -9.26 -1.98
C MET A 203 -10.07 -10.70 -2.44
N ALA A 204 -9.51 -11.14 -3.55
CA ALA A 204 -9.62 -12.50 -4.05
C ALA A 204 -8.25 -13.19 -3.95
N LYS A 205 -8.26 -14.51 -3.70
CA LYS A 205 -7.02 -15.30 -3.74
C LYS A 205 -6.38 -15.20 -5.12
N LYS A 206 -5.05 -15.19 -5.17
CA LYS A 206 -4.28 -15.06 -6.42
C LYS A 206 -4.66 -16.13 -7.46
N ASP A 207 -4.99 -17.35 -7.02
CA ASP A 207 -5.40 -18.43 -7.92
C ASP A 207 -6.64 -18.09 -8.75
N PHE A 208 -7.57 -17.29 -8.22
CA PHE A 208 -8.72 -16.78 -8.97
C PHE A 208 -8.27 -15.84 -10.10
N ALA A 209 -7.40 -14.89 -9.81
CA ALA A 209 -6.85 -13.97 -10.81
C ALA A 209 -6.04 -14.75 -11.87
N PHE A 210 -5.23 -15.74 -11.48
CA PHE A 210 -4.41 -16.54 -12.37
C PHE A 210 -5.26 -17.44 -13.29
N LYS A 211 -6.30 -18.07 -12.75
CA LYS A 211 -7.16 -19.01 -13.50
C LYS A 211 -8.24 -18.33 -14.32
N LYS A 212 -8.90 -17.33 -13.74
CA LYS A 212 -10.06 -16.67 -14.34
C LYS A 212 -9.71 -15.33 -14.95
N GLY A 213 -9.01 -14.46 -14.19
CA GLY A 213 -8.65 -13.13 -14.63
C GLY A 213 -7.83 -13.12 -15.92
N ILE A 214 -6.83 -13.98 -16.05
CA ILE A 214 -6.03 -14.10 -17.29
C ILE A 214 -6.90 -14.41 -18.52
N ARG A 215 -7.86 -15.32 -18.38
CA ARG A 215 -8.73 -15.73 -19.49
C ARG A 215 -9.76 -14.69 -19.87
N THR A 216 -10.27 -13.94 -18.90
CA THR A 216 -11.35 -12.98 -19.11
C THR A 216 -10.84 -11.60 -19.48
N MET A 217 -9.71 -11.17 -18.93
CA MET A 217 -9.14 -9.83 -19.13
C MET A 217 -8.04 -9.82 -20.20
N MET A 218 -7.45 -10.99 -20.54
CA MET A 218 -6.37 -11.14 -21.53
C MET A 218 -5.25 -10.09 -21.38
N PRO A 219 -4.63 -9.96 -20.20
CA PRO A 219 -3.68 -8.91 -19.94
C PRO A 219 -2.33 -9.19 -20.63
N ASP A 220 -1.63 -8.12 -21.02
CA ASP A 220 -0.24 -8.17 -21.44
C ASP A 220 0.71 -8.39 -20.25
N ILE A 221 0.31 -7.88 -19.07
CA ILE A 221 1.07 -7.96 -17.81
C ILE A 221 0.15 -8.40 -16.67
N LEU A 222 0.62 -9.36 -15.88
CA LEU A 222 0.03 -9.71 -14.57
C LEU A 222 0.93 -9.19 -13.45
N ALA A 223 0.36 -8.42 -12.53
CA ALA A 223 1.04 -7.92 -11.35
C ALA A 223 0.43 -8.51 -10.08
N CYS A 224 1.27 -9.00 -9.15
CA CYS A 224 0.81 -9.48 -7.85
C CYS A 224 1.88 -9.27 -6.76
N ASP A 225 1.41 -9.08 -5.53
CA ASP A 225 2.29 -8.92 -4.37
C ASP A 225 2.48 -10.25 -3.63
N GLU A 226 3.63 -10.39 -2.97
CA GLU A 226 3.98 -11.49 -2.06
C GLU A 226 3.71 -12.91 -2.62
N ILE A 227 4.42 -13.29 -3.70
CA ILE A 227 4.31 -14.65 -4.24
C ILE A 227 4.90 -15.69 -3.29
N CYS A 228 4.27 -16.88 -3.27
CA CYS A 228 4.68 -18.04 -2.49
C CYS A 228 4.96 -19.26 -3.39
N ASN A 229 5.35 -20.38 -2.78
CA ASN A 229 5.74 -21.58 -3.53
C ASN A 229 4.62 -22.12 -4.44
N GLU A 230 3.38 -22.06 -3.97
CA GLU A 230 2.20 -22.56 -4.68
C GLU A 230 1.88 -21.75 -5.93
N ASP A 231 2.34 -20.49 -6.01
CA ASP A 231 2.05 -19.60 -7.14
C ASP A 231 2.90 -19.92 -8.38
N PHE A 232 4.10 -20.53 -8.20
CA PHE A 232 5.10 -20.64 -9.28
C PHE A 232 4.65 -21.48 -10.48
N ASP A 233 3.88 -22.53 -10.28
CA ASP A 233 3.41 -23.37 -11.37
C ASP A 233 2.47 -22.57 -12.30
N TRP A 234 1.59 -21.76 -11.71
CA TRP A 234 0.72 -20.85 -12.46
C TRP A 234 1.48 -19.73 -13.14
N LEU A 235 2.43 -19.11 -12.43
CA LEU A 235 3.25 -18.02 -12.99
C LEU A 235 4.10 -18.50 -14.17
N TYR A 236 4.61 -19.73 -14.09
CA TYR A 236 5.37 -20.32 -15.19
C TYR A 236 4.50 -20.54 -16.43
N ASP A 237 3.31 -21.11 -16.27
CA ASP A 237 2.38 -21.31 -17.38
C ASP A 237 1.91 -19.98 -18.00
N ILE A 238 1.61 -18.99 -17.17
CA ILE A 238 1.22 -17.66 -17.60
C ILE A 238 2.34 -16.99 -18.42
N SER A 239 3.58 -17.09 -17.94
CA SER A 239 4.74 -16.50 -18.63
C SER A 239 5.01 -17.13 -19.99
N LYS A 240 4.79 -18.45 -20.13
CA LYS A 240 4.90 -19.17 -21.41
C LYS A 240 3.85 -18.73 -22.42
N ASN A 241 2.67 -18.34 -21.97
CA ASN A 241 1.60 -17.87 -22.82
C ASN A 241 1.78 -16.41 -23.28
N GLY A 242 2.91 -15.78 -22.92
CA GLY A 242 3.28 -14.45 -23.41
C GLY A 242 2.94 -13.30 -22.46
N THR A 243 2.15 -13.53 -21.42
CA THR A 243 1.86 -12.52 -20.38
C THR A 243 3.11 -12.27 -19.54
N ARG A 244 3.50 -11.01 -19.38
CA ARG A 244 4.61 -10.61 -18.53
C ARG A 244 4.19 -10.56 -17.06
N LEU A 245 5.17 -10.67 -16.17
CA LEU A 245 4.92 -10.81 -14.73
C LEU A 245 5.66 -9.72 -13.95
N PHE A 246 4.95 -9.01 -13.08
CA PHE A 246 5.51 -8.11 -12.08
C PHE A 246 5.11 -8.64 -10.70
N CYS A 247 6.06 -9.22 -9.98
CA CYS A 247 5.78 -9.86 -8.71
C CYS A 247 6.72 -9.38 -7.62
N THR A 248 6.31 -9.57 -6.35
CA THR A 248 7.19 -9.33 -5.21
C THR A 248 7.39 -10.60 -4.39
N ILE A 249 8.54 -10.69 -3.73
CA ILE A 249 8.87 -11.76 -2.77
C ILE A 249 9.71 -11.20 -1.62
N HIS A 250 9.63 -11.84 -0.46
CA HIS A 250 10.54 -11.55 0.64
C HIS A 250 11.92 -12.14 0.39
N GLY A 251 12.96 -11.36 0.64
CA GLY A 251 14.36 -11.78 0.57
C GLY A 251 15.29 -10.65 1.00
N LYS A 252 16.50 -10.97 1.44
CA LYS A 252 17.45 -9.98 1.94
C LYS A 252 18.40 -9.47 0.85
N ASN A 253 18.96 -10.38 0.07
CA ASN A 253 19.96 -10.09 -0.97
C ASN A 253 19.97 -11.18 -2.06
N SER A 254 20.86 -11.05 -3.03
CA SER A 254 21.01 -12.01 -4.14
C SER A 254 21.39 -13.41 -3.67
N ASP A 255 22.22 -13.52 -2.62
CA ASP A 255 22.69 -14.81 -2.13
C ASP A 255 21.59 -15.55 -1.38
N ASP A 256 20.77 -14.80 -0.63
CA ASP A 256 19.55 -15.32 0.02
C ASP A 256 18.59 -15.96 -1.00
N ILE A 257 18.41 -15.31 -2.14
CA ILE A 257 17.58 -15.86 -3.23
C ILE A 257 18.23 -17.06 -3.89
N LYS A 258 19.54 -17.04 -4.16
CA LYS A 258 20.26 -18.15 -4.80
C LYS A 258 20.31 -19.41 -3.94
N THR A 259 20.38 -19.26 -2.62
CA THR A 259 20.35 -20.36 -1.65
C THR A 259 18.94 -20.83 -1.30
N ASN A 260 17.91 -20.09 -1.71
CA ASN A 260 16.52 -20.44 -1.47
C ASN A 260 16.14 -21.68 -2.29
N SER A 261 15.39 -22.60 -1.69
CA SER A 261 14.85 -23.80 -2.36
C SER A 261 13.99 -23.47 -3.59
N LEU A 262 13.46 -22.26 -3.67
CA LEU A 262 12.65 -21.76 -4.78
C LEU A 262 13.48 -21.18 -5.94
N PHE A 263 14.82 -21.08 -5.80
CA PHE A 263 15.67 -20.43 -6.80
C PHE A 263 15.48 -21.00 -8.21
N PHE A 264 15.42 -22.31 -8.31
CA PHE A 264 15.23 -22.99 -9.60
C PHE A 264 13.88 -22.61 -10.27
N LYS A 265 12.81 -22.47 -9.48
CA LYS A 265 11.51 -22.01 -9.98
C LYS A 265 11.55 -20.54 -10.37
N ILE A 266 12.16 -19.71 -9.53
CA ILE A 266 12.33 -18.26 -9.75
C ILE A 266 13.06 -17.99 -11.07
N SER A 267 14.19 -18.67 -11.30
CA SER A 267 15.02 -18.46 -12.48
C SER A 267 14.38 -18.90 -13.80
N LYS A 268 13.40 -19.80 -13.74
CA LYS A 268 12.61 -20.21 -14.92
C LYS A 268 11.54 -19.17 -15.34
N VAL A 269 11.10 -18.33 -14.40
CA VAL A 269 9.96 -17.43 -14.60
C VAL A 269 10.45 -16.00 -14.81
N PHE A 270 11.40 -15.54 -14.00
CA PHE A 270 11.83 -14.15 -13.97
C PHE A 270 13.17 -13.96 -14.66
N ASN A 271 13.31 -12.84 -15.35
CA ASN A 271 14.53 -12.45 -16.06
C ASN A 271 15.04 -11.06 -15.67
N ARG A 272 14.40 -10.42 -14.68
CA ARG A 272 14.89 -9.20 -14.01
C ARG A 272 14.60 -9.30 -12.52
N TYR A 273 15.60 -8.96 -11.72
CA TYR A 273 15.53 -8.99 -10.26
C TYR A 273 15.83 -7.59 -9.74
N VAL A 274 14.92 -7.05 -8.95
CA VAL A 274 15.04 -5.72 -8.34
C VAL A 274 15.18 -5.89 -6.84
N PHE A 275 16.36 -5.60 -6.30
CA PHE A 275 16.60 -5.61 -4.87
C PHE A 275 16.47 -4.22 -4.29
N LEU A 276 15.54 -4.04 -3.34
CA LEU A 276 15.38 -2.79 -2.61
C LEU A 276 16.20 -2.88 -1.32
N TYR A 277 17.32 -2.18 -1.29
CA TYR A 277 18.18 -2.12 -0.11
C TYR A 277 17.75 -1.03 0.88
N ASN A 278 18.43 -1.03 2.03
CA ASN A 278 18.24 -0.09 3.14
C ASN A 278 18.71 1.32 2.78
N GLY A 279 18.18 1.95 1.76
CA GLY A 279 18.51 3.33 1.49
C GLY A 279 17.39 4.24 1.97
N THR A 280 17.71 5.27 2.73
CA THR A 280 16.90 6.47 2.90
C THR A 280 16.60 7.11 1.54
N ASP A 281 17.32 6.72 0.49
CA ASP A 281 17.28 7.29 -0.85
C ASP A 281 16.55 6.40 -1.88
N GLY A 282 15.91 5.29 -1.43
CA GLY A 282 15.12 4.43 -2.32
C GLY A 282 15.93 3.77 -3.45
N GLU A 283 17.24 3.58 -3.26
CA GLU A 283 18.09 2.95 -4.26
C GLU A 283 17.76 1.47 -4.40
N ALA A 284 17.42 1.08 -5.62
CA ALA A 284 17.28 -0.31 -6.00
C ALA A 284 18.50 -0.75 -6.83
N CYS A 285 18.86 -2.03 -6.74
CA CYS A 285 19.79 -2.64 -7.66
C CYS A 285 19.05 -3.58 -8.59
N VAL A 286 19.27 -3.44 -9.90
CA VAL A 286 18.66 -4.31 -10.92
C VAL A 286 19.68 -5.31 -11.40
N TYR A 287 19.25 -6.57 -11.54
CA TYR A 287 20.06 -7.68 -12.04
C TYR A 287 19.35 -8.35 -13.22
N ASP A 288 20.14 -8.88 -14.15
CA ASP A 288 19.65 -9.70 -15.26
C ASP A 288 19.33 -11.15 -14.84
N GLU A 289 18.96 -11.98 -15.81
CA GLU A 289 18.65 -13.41 -15.63
C GLU A 289 19.82 -14.23 -15.09
N ASN A 290 21.06 -13.77 -15.26
CA ASN A 290 22.29 -14.41 -14.76
C ASN A 290 22.75 -13.82 -13.41
N PHE A 291 21.93 -13.00 -12.79
CA PHE A 291 22.28 -12.25 -11.57
C PHE A 291 23.50 -11.34 -11.72
N LYS A 292 23.74 -10.84 -12.94
CA LYS A 292 24.72 -9.78 -13.18
C LYS A 292 24.04 -8.41 -12.96
N ARG A 293 24.66 -7.58 -12.14
CA ARG A 293 24.13 -6.23 -11.84
C ARG A 293 24.14 -5.38 -13.11
N LEU A 294 23.02 -4.73 -13.38
CA LEU A 294 22.88 -3.74 -14.44
C LEU A 294 23.16 -2.35 -13.84
N ASN A 295 24.13 -1.66 -14.40
CA ASN A 295 24.48 -0.31 -13.96
C ASN A 295 23.63 0.72 -14.69
N LEU A 296 23.17 1.73 -13.95
CA LEU A 296 22.42 2.89 -14.46
C LEU A 296 23.31 3.80 -15.28
#